data_fb5d64142b4aa60593133923c47a6e98
#
_entry.id   fb5d64142b4aa60593133923c47a6e98
#
_cell.length_a   1.000
_cell.length_b   1.000
_cell.length_c   1.000
_cell.angle_alpha   90.00
_cell.angle_beta   90.00
_cell.angle_gamma   90.00
#
_symmetry.space_group_name_H-M   'P 1'
#
loop_
_entity.id
_entity.type
_entity.pdbx_description
1 polymer ?
#
loop_
_entity_poly.entity_id
_entity_poly.type
_entity_poly.pdbx_seq_one_letter_code
_entity_poly.pdbx_strand_id
1 'polypeptide(L)'
;DVTIQAQILRLLAELQAELGIAMVLITHDLGVVARIARQVAVMYAGQIVEEGPVAELFAAPRHPYTQGLLGCIPVPGRTPPGAALGTIPGVVPALVGELEGCAFFERCPHAQPRCRQAVPVHGLDTGQRWRCVLHPEGGRA
;
A
#
# COMPACT_ATOMS: atom_id res chain seq x y z
N ASP A 1 17.25 15.12 -4.77
CA ASP A 1 17.40 16.18 -3.78
C ASP A 1 16.05 16.38 -3.08
N VAL A 2 15.98 16.01 -1.80
CA VAL A 2 14.75 15.97 -0.98
C VAL A 2 14.09 17.36 -0.91
N THR A 3 14.87 18.43 -0.96
CA THR A 3 14.37 19.80 -0.87
C THR A 3 13.60 20.21 -2.12
N ILE A 4 14.12 19.87 -3.29
CA ILE A 4 13.45 20.16 -4.59
C ILE A 4 12.18 19.35 -4.71
N GLN A 5 12.21 18.08 -4.35
CA GLN A 5 11.03 17.22 -4.35
C GLN A 5 9.92 17.80 -3.46
N ALA A 6 10.26 18.23 -2.25
CA ALA A 6 9.30 18.84 -1.33
C ALA A 6 8.68 20.14 -1.90
N GLN A 7 9.47 20.96 -2.59
CA GLN A 7 8.98 22.19 -3.24
C GLN A 7 8.03 21.88 -4.38
N ILE A 8 8.36 20.90 -5.23
CA ILE A 8 7.50 20.48 -6.36
C ILE A 8 6.17 19.94 -5.83
N LEU A 9 6.19 19.08 -4.81
CA LEU A 9 4.98 18.52 -4.22
C LEU A 9 4.07 19.60 -3.62
N ARG A 10 4.67 20.60 -2.97
CA ARG A 10 3.93 21.75 -2.44
C ARG A 10 3.28 22.55 -3.56
N LEU A 11 4.01 22.87 -4.63
CA LEU A 11 3.48 23.58 -5.80
C LEU A 11 2.32 22.81 -6.45
N LEU A 12 2.46 21.47 -6.59
CA LEU A 12 1.39 20.63 -7.13
C LEU A 12 0.13 20.67 -6.26
N ALA A 13 0.29 20.64 -4.93
CA ALA A 13 -0.83 20.74 -4.01
C ALA A 13 -1.51 22.11 -4.07
N GLU A 14 -0.75 23.18 -4.19
CA GLU A 14 -1.27 24.55 -4.39
C GLU A 14 -2.05 24.66 -5.70
N LEU A 15 -1.50 24.18 -6.81
CA LEU A 15 -2.18 24.16 -8.12
C LEU A 15 -3.46 23.33 -8.09
N GLN A 16 -3.44 22.16 -7.41
CA GLN A 16 -4.63 21.34 -7.25
C GLN A 16 -5.75 22.09 -6.52
N ALA A 17 -5.40 22.82 -5.47
CA ALA A 17 -6.35 23.58 -4.68
C ALA A 17 -6.92 24.79 -5.49
N GLU A 18 -6.07 25.50 -6.22
CA GLU A 18 -6.46 26.68 -7.00
C GLU A 18 -7.32 26.31 -8.22
N LEU A 19 -6.95 25.25 -8.93
CA LEU A 19 -7.59 24.86 -10.19
C LEU A 19 -8.73 23.85 -10.01
N GLY A 20 -8.89 23.27 -8.81
CA GLY A 20 -9.91 22.25 -8.54
C GLY A 20 -9.73 20.96 -9.34
N ILE A 21 -8.50 20.65 -9.75
CA ILE A 21 -8.19 19.48 -10.57
C ILE A 21 -8.01 18.21 -9.72
N ALA A 22 -8.34 17.05 -10.31
CA ALA A 22 -7.95 15.77 -9.75
C ALA A 22 -6.51 15.45 -10.15
N MET A 23 -5.74 14.89 -9.19
CA MET A 23 -4.34 14.51 -9.41
C MET A 23 -4.14 13.03 -9.05
N VAL A 24 -3.50 12.30 -9.96
CA VAL A 24 -3.01 10.93 -9.69
C VAL A 24 -1.49 10.97 -9.63
N LEU A 25 -0.93 10.56 -8.50
CA LEU A 25 0.50 10.45 -8.29
C LEU A 25 0.92 8.99 -8.18
N ILE A 26 1.85 8.56 -9.03
CA ILE A 26 2.46 7.23 -8.96
C ILE A 26 3.84 7.39 -8.34
N THR A 27 4.05 6.74 -7.20
CA THR A 27 5.30 6.83 -6.43
C THR A 27 5.53 5.56 -5.63
N HIS A 28 6.78 5.27 -5.30
CA HIS A 28 7.15 4.27 -4.30
C HIS A 28 7.46 4.88 -2.93
N ASP A 29 7.39 6.20 -2.81
CA ASP A 29 7.65 6.93 -1.56
C ASP A 29 6.37 7.10 -0.75
N LEU A 30 6.18 6.25 0.25
CA LEU A 30 5.02 6.28 1.13
C LEU A 30 4.99 7.53 2.02
N GLY A 31 6.14 8.16 2.29
CA GLY A 31 6.21 9.43 3.00
C GLY A 31 5.60 10.57 2.20
N VAL A 32 5.76 10.55 0.87
CA VAL A 32 5.09 11.47 -0.04
C VAL A 32 3.58 11.23 -0.05
N VAL A 33 3.16 9.96 -0.16
CA VAL A 33 1.74 9.58 -0.12
C VAL A 33 1.07 10.07 1.15
N ALA A 34 1.69 9.84 2.31
CA ALA A 34 1.15 10.25 3.60
C ALA A 34 0.93 11.77 3.73
N ARG A 35 1.68 12.57 2.98
CA ARG A 35 1.64 14.05 3.06
C ARG A 35 0.59 14.69 2.18
N ILE A 36 0.37 14.16 0.98
CA ILE A 36 -0.42 14.87 -0.05
C ILE A 36 -1.62 14.09 -0.56
N ALA A 37 -1.63 12.77 -0.44
CA ALA A 37 -2.72 11.96 -0.93
C ALA A 37 -3.87 11.87 0.09
N ARG A 38 -5.11 11.95 -0.39
CA ARG A 38 -6.31 11.65 0.41
C ARG A 38 -6.69 10.18 0.31
N GLN A 39 -6.50 9.62 -0.88
CA GLN A 39 -6.77 8.23 -1.22
C GLN A 39 -5.48 7.59 -1.72
N VAL A 40 -5.29 6.32 -1.43
CA VAL A 40 -4.15 5.54 -1.90
C VAL A 40 -4.62 4.21 -2.44
N ALA A 41 -4.00 3.76 -3.53
CA ALA A 41 -4.14 2.42 -4.06
C ALA A 41 -2.76 1.75 -4.05
N VAL A 42 -2.62 0.67 -3.31
CA VAL A 42 -1.40 -0.13 -3.25
C VAL A 42 -1.46 -1.17 -4.35
N MET A 43 -0.47 -1.15 -5.24
CA MET A 43 -0.39 -2.06 -6.37
C MET A 43 0.74 -3.06 -6.18
N TYR A 44 0.48 -4.32 -6.47
CA TYR A 44 1.48 -5.38 -6.52
C TYR A 44 1.27 -6.25 -7.76
N ALA A 45 2.33 -6.45 -8.54
CA ALA A 45 2.30 -7.29 -9.74
C ALA A 45 1.09 -6.98 -10.65
N GLY A 46 0.84 -5.70 -10.95
CA GLY A 46 -0.26 -5.25 -11.83
C GLY A 46 -1.67 -5.27 -11.21
N GLN A 47 -1.83 -5.74 -9.97
CA GLN A 47 -3.12 -5.77 -9.27
C GLN A 47 -3.17 -4.75 -8.13
N ILE A 48 -4.30 -4.08 -7.96
CA ILE A 48 -4.59 -3.32 -6.74
C ILE A 48 -4.92 -4.33 -5.65
N VAL A 49 -4.07 -4.39 -4.63
CA VAL A 49 -4.20 -5.32 -3.51
C VAL A 49 -4.89 -4.69 -2.31
N GLU A 50 -4.78 -3.37 -2.16
CA GLU A 50 -5.45 -2.60 -1.12
C GLU A 50 -5.62 -1.14 -1.56
N GLU A 51 -6.76 -0.53 -1.24
CA GLU A 51 -7.04 0.88 -1.53
C GLU A 51 -7.90 1.50 -0.43
N GLY A 52 -7.86 2.82 -0.29
CA GLY A 52 -8.73 3.53 0.64
C GLY A 52 -8.16 4.88 1.10
N PRO A 53 -8.82 5.51 2.08
CA PRO A 53 -8.30 6.71 2.71
C PRO A 53 -6.92 6.47 3.30
N VAL A 54 -5.98 7.38 3.06
CA VAL A 54 -4.58 7.24 3.51
C VAL A 54 -4.51 7.00 5.02
N ALA A 55 -5.29 7.76 5.81
CA ALA A 55 -5.28 7.64 7.27
C ALA A 55 -5.71 6.24 7.74
N GLU A 56 -6.77 5.69 7.14
CA GLU A 56 -7.28 4.36 7.49
C GLU A 56 -6.29 3.26 7.10
N LEU A 57 -5.78 3.31 5.88
CA LEU A 57 -4.86 2.31 5.36
C LEU A 57 -3.54 2.30 6.13
N PHE A 58 -3.01 3.47 6.52
CA PHE A 58 -1.77 3.55 7.31
C PHE A 58 -1.98 3.13 8.77
N ALA A 59 -3.16 3.39 9.35
CA ALA A 59 -3.47 2.99 10.72
C ALA A 59 -3.76 1.49 10.85
N ALA A 60 -4.43 0.90 9.85
CA ALA A 60 -4.88 -0.48 9.89
C ALA A 60 -4.78 -1.17 8.51
N PRO A 61 -3.57 -1.40 7.99
CA PRO A 61 -3.38 -2.10 6.72
C PRO A 61 -3.92 -3.53 6.79
N ARG A 62 -4.65 -3.96 5.77
CA ARG A 62 -5.31 -5.27 5.74
C ARG A 62 -4.56 -6.30 4.91
N HIS A 63 -3.94 -5.86 3.82
CA HIS A 63 -3.19 -6.78 2.96
C HIS A 63 -1.76 -6.98 3.48
N PRO A 64 -1.24 -8.23 3.59
CA PRO A 64 0.11 -8.50 4.09
C PRO A 64 1.24 -7.77 3.34
N TYR A 65 1.06 -7.51 2.04
CA TYR A 65 2.02 -6.70 1.29
C TYR A 65 2.06 -5.24 1.77
N THR A 66 0.89 -4.64 2.01
CA THR A 66 0.79 -3.26 2.56
C THR A 66 1.42 -3.18 3.94
N GLN A 67 1.15 -4.18 4.79
CA GLN A 67 1.78 -4.29 6.12
C GLN A 67 3.31 -4.36 6.01
N GLY A 68 3.82 -5.20 5.09
CA GLY A 68 5.25 -5.32 4.82
C GLY A 68 5.86 -4.01 4.33
N LEU A 69 5.21 -3.30 3.39
CA LEU A 69 5.66 -2.01 2.90
C LEU A 69 5.74 -0.96 4.01
N LEU A 70 4.71 -0.84 4.83
CA LEU A 70 4.68 0.09 5.95
C LEU A 70 5.71 -0.28 7.02
N GLY A 71 5.94 -1.57 7.24
CA GLY A 71 6.99 -2.08 8.14
C GLY A 71 8.42 -1.80 7.68
N CYS A 72 8.63 -1.48 6.41
CA CYS A 72 9.94 -1.08 5.87
C CYS A 72 10.26 0.41 6.09
N ILE A 73 9.28 1.23 6.54
CA ILE A 73 9.47 2.66 6.74
C ILE A 73 10.07 2.90 8.12
N PRO A 74 11.23 3.61 8.22
CA PRO A 74 11.72 4.01 9.52
C PRO A 74 10.79 5.05 10.16
N VAL A 75 10.35 4.79 11.38
CA VAL A 75 9.52 5.73 12.14
C VAL A 75 10.42 6.56 13.04
N PRO A 76 10.52 7.88 12.82
CA PRO A 76 11.31 8.76 13.68
C PRO A 76 10.87 8.61 15.14
N GLY A 77 11.85 8.43 16.03
CA GLY A 77 11.64 8.25 17.47
C GLY A 77 11.21 6.83 17.91
N ARG A 78 10.87 5.93 16.98
CA ARG A 78 10.57 4.52 17.27
C ARG A 78 11.60 3.56 16.72
N THR A 79 12.21 3.89 15.58
CA THR A 79 13.23 3.05 14.95
C THR A 79 14.61 3.50 15.45
N PRO A 80 15.33 2.70 16.27
CA PRO A 80 16.67 3.06 16.74
C PRO A 80 17.67 3.22 15.58
N PRO A 81 18.66 4.09 15.69
CA PRO A 81 19.74 4.17 14.70
C PRO A 81 20.41 2.80 14.53
N GLY A 82 20.55 2.34 13.28
CA GLY A 82 21.15 1.03 12.96
C GLY A 82 20.24 -0.18 13.12
N ALA A 83 18.97 0.00 13.49
CA ALA A 83 18.01 -1.09 13.49
C ALA A 83 17.80 -1.62 12.08
N ALA A 84 17.71 -2.93 11.93
CA ALA A 84 17.31 -3.54 10.66
C ALA A 84 15.88 -3.13 10.32
N LEU A 85 15.71 -2.49 9.17
CA LEU A 85 14.39 -2.18 8.63
C LEU A 85 13.72 -3.49 8.18
N GLY A 86 12.40 -3.51 8.22
CA GLY A 86 11.63 -4.60 7.65
C GLY A 86 12.02 -4.83 6.19
N THR A 87 12.01 -6.07 5.76
CA THR A 87 12.22 -6.45 4.35
C THR A 87 11.11 -7.39 3.91
N ILE A 88 10.70 -7.26 2.66
CA ILE A 88 9.78 -8.21 2.04
C ILE A 88 10.62 -9.21 1.24
N PRO A 89 10.84 -10.44 1.73
CA PRO A 89 11.70 -11.41 1.07
C PRO A 89 11.14 -11.86 -0.27
N GLY A 90 12.00 -12.44 -1.11
CA GLY A 90 11.64 -13.02 -2.41
C GLY A 90 11.62 -12.01 -3.55
N VAL A 91 11.29 -12.49 -4.75
CA VAL A 91 11.29 -11.73 -6.01
C VAL A 91 9.84 -11.50 -6.46
N VAL A 92 9.58 -10.34 -7.05
CA VAL A 92 8.27 -10.06 -7.67
C VAL A 92 8.07 -11.03 -8.84
N PRO A 93 6.94 -11.74 -8.91
CA PRO A 93 6.70 -12.69 -10.00
C PRO A 93 6.67 -11.98 -11.33
N ALA A 94 7.21 -12.64 -12.37
CA ALA A 94 7.04 -12.18 -13.73
C ALA A 94 5.55 -12.30 -14.12
N LEU A 95 4.99 -11.20 -14.63
CA LEU A 95 3.60 -11.16 -15.09
C LEU A 95 3.52 -11.82 -16.49
N VAL A 96 3.42 -13.13 -16.53
CA VAL A 96 3.22 -13.90 -17.76
C VAL A 96 1.89 -14.64 -17.66
N GLY A 97 0.93 -14.27 -18.51
CA GLY A 97 -0.40 -14.86 -18.50
C GLY A 97 -1.36 -14.27 -17.47
N GLU A 98 -2.49 -14.94 -17.27
CA GLU A 98 -3.49 -14.56 -16.27
C GLU A 98 -3.05 -15.02 -14.87
N LEU A 99 -3.09 -14.11 -13.92
CA LEU A 99 -2.84 -14.41 -12.51
C LEU A 99 -4.11 -14.99 -11.90
N GLU A 100 -4.14 -16.28 -11.69
CA GLU A 100 -5.12 -16.92 -10.83
C GLU A 100 -4.69 -16.74 -9.36
N GLY A 101 -5.60 -16.22 -8.53
CA GLY A 101 -5.35 -16.06 -7.09
C GLY A 101 -4.58 -14.80 -6.69
N CYS A 102 -3.92 -14.89 -5.55
CA CYS A 102 -3.17 -13.77 -4.96
C CYS A 102 -1.78 -13.65 -5.57
N ALA A 103 -1.50 -12.53 -6.21
CA ALA A 103 -0.17 -12.24 -6.80
C ALA A 103 0.96 -12.25 -5.76
N PHE A 104 0.66 -11.97 -4.49
CA PHE A 104 1.64 -11.93 -3.40
C PHE A 104 1.88 -13.32 -2.76
N PHE A 105 1.21 -14.37 -3.20
CA PHE A 105 1.22 -15.71 -2.58
C PHE A 105 2.62 -16.21 -2.24
N GLU A 106 3.56 -16.21 -3.19
CA GLU A 106 4.90 -16.77 -3.01
C GLU A 106 5.78 -16.00 -2.00
N ARG A 107 5.39 -14.76 -1.67
CA ARG A 107 6.13 -13.89 -0.74
C ARG A 107 5.35 -13.60 0.54
N CYS A 108 4.13 -14.10 0.65
CA CYS A 108 3.26 -13.84 1.77
C CYS A 108 3.62 -14.74 2.96
N PRO A 109 3.98 -14.18 4.14
CA PRO A 109 4.28 -15.00 5.32
C PRO A 109 3.05 -15.74 5.86
N HIS A 110 1.86 -15.39 5.40
CA HIS A 110 0.58 -15.97 5.79
C HIS A 110 -0.09 -16.73 4.66
N ALA A 111 0.66 -17.15 3.63
CA ALA A 111 0.11 -17.83 2.47
C ALA A 111 -0.62 -19.13 2.86
N GLN A 112 -1.79 -19.33 2.26
CA GLN A 112 -2.64 -20.52 2.47
C GLN A 112 -3.05 -21.08 1.11
N PRO A 113 -3.34 -22.39 1.00
CA PRO A 113 -3.74 -23.00 -0.28
C PRO A 113 -4.90 -22.28 -0.99
N ARG A 114 -5.86 -21.75 -0.24
CA ARG A 114 -6.99 -20.97 -0.78
C ARG A 114 -6.58 -19.66 -1.45
N CYS A 115 -5.40 -19.13 -1.15
CA CYS A 115 -4.88 -17.94 -1.83
C CYS A 115 -4.51 -18.18 -3.29
N ARG A 116 -4.41 -19.43 -3.74
CA ARG A 116 -4.19 -19.80 -5.16
C ARG A 116 -5.47 -19.78 -5.99
N GLN A 117 -6.61 -19.64 -5.34
CA GLN A 117 -7.91 -19.49 -5.99
C GLN A 117 -8.26 -18.00 -6.12
N ALA A 118 -9.35 -17.70 -6.80
CA ALA A 118 -9.85 -16.33 -6.91
C ALA A 118 -10.04 -15.68 -5.52
N VAL A 119 -9.34 -14.59 -5.28
CA VAL A 119 -9.37 -13.88 -4.01
C VAL A 119 -10.44 -12.79 -4.05
N PRO A 120 -11.42 -12.81 -3.14
CA PRO A 120 -12.46 -11.80 -3.10
C PRO A 120 -11.89 -10.44 -2.68
N VAL A 121 -12.57 -9.38 -3.11
CA VAL A 121 -12.34 -8.02 -2.63
C VAL A 121 -13.28 -7.77 -1.47
N HIS A 122 -12.74 -7.40 -0.32
CA HIS A 122 -13.48 -6.97 0.86
C HIS A 122 -13.49 -5.46 0.97
N GLY A 123 -14.41 -4.90 1.74
CA GLY A 123 -14.49 -3.46 1.97
C GLY A 123 -15.11 -3.13 3.32
N LEU A 124 -14.78 -1.93 3.82
CA LEU A 124 -15.38 -1.30 5.00
C LEU A 124 -16.17 -0.06 4.59
N ASP A 125 -17.08 0.37 5.43
CA ASP A 125 -17.87 1.62 5.26
C ASP A 125 -16.96 2.86 5.24
N THR A 126 -15.74 2.76 5.78
CA THR A 126 -14.70 3.79 5.71
C THR A 126 -14.16 4.05 4.30
N GLY A 127 -14.49 3.17 3.34
CA GLY A 127 -14.00 3.20 1.97
C GLY A 127 -12.68 2.42 1.75
N GLN A 128 -12.14 1.78 2.78
CA GLN A 128 -11.00 0.88 2.63
C GLN A 128 -11.43 -0.44 1.99
N ARG A 129 -10.70 -0.89 0.97
CA ARG A 129 -10.95 -2.15 0.24
C ARG A 129 -9.65 -2.92 0.09
N TRP A 130 -9.71 -4.25 0.17
CA TRP A 130 -8.52 -5.11 0.04
C TRP A 130 -8.84 -6.46 -0.57
N ARG A 131 -7.86 -7.05 -1.22
CA ARG A 131 -7.93 -8.36 -1.87
C ARG A 131 -7.10 -9.36 -1.05
N CYS A 132 -7.69 -9.96 -0.02
CA CYS A 132 -7.03 -10.95 0.84
C CYS A 132 -8.04 -11.89 1.48
N VAL A 133 -7.68 -13.16 1.61
CA VAL A 133 -8.52 -14.19 2.26
C VAL A 133 -8.42 -14.18 3.79
N LEU A 134 -7.41 -13.50 4.37
CA LEU A 134 -7.14 -13.56 5.80
C LEU A 134 -8.11 -12.72 6.64
N HIS A 135 -8.63 -11.64 6.06
CA HIS A 135 -9.51 -10.69 6.75
C HIS A 135 -10.82 -10.56 5.98
N PRO A 136 -11.70 -11.57 6.02
CA PRO A 136 -12.93 -11.56 5.22
C PRO A 136 -13.90 -10.45 5.62
N GLU A 137 -14.02 -10.10 6.87
CA GLU A 137 -14.85 -8.96 7.34
C GLU A 137 -14.28 -8.43 8.65
N GLY A 138 -14.00 -7.12 8.69
CA GLY A 138 -13.82 -6.31 9.90
C GLY A 138 -13.15 -6.88 11.15
N GLY A 139 -12.51 -8.02 11.06
CA GLY A 139 -11.80 -8.63 12.17
C GLY A 139 -10.64 -7.75 12.61
N ARG A 140 -10.79 -7.12 13.77
CA ARG A 140 -9.65 -6.52 14.47
C ARG A 140 -8.63 -7.62 14.73
N ALA A 141 -7.38 -7.40 14.29
CA ALA A 141 -6.24 -8.17 14.75
C ALA A 141 -6.01 -7.91 16.23
#